data_792db6edd73791eef9065b6fa26e7cc0
#
_entry.id   792db6edd73791eef9065b6fa26e7cc0
#
_cell.length_a   1.000
_cell.length_b   1.000
_cell.length_c   1.000
_cell.angle_alpha   90.00
_cell.angle_beta   90.00
_cell.angle_gamma   90.00
#
_symmetry.space_group_name_H-M   'P 1'
#
loop_
_entity.id
_entity.type
_entity.pdbx_description
1 polymer ?
#
loop_
_entity_poly.entity_id
_entity_poly.type
_entity_poly.pdbx_seq_one_letter_code
_entity_poly.pdbx_strand_id
1 'polypeptide(L)'
;MLDGETGAVGVADATVTRTVLAAMGGGDRTAVVDRGRPLGRARFAEAVPAAARGLRWHGVRGGDVGAIHLADACDLALAVHAVGAAGAVPAPLPPDAPADELAAMMNEAGARFLMTGEGTAARSMAAADDSYVRQVFAFGDVPGATPFDRLLEAGTGSGEAPSPDPLRDAALRLTGPREDVTHADRLADLYRLAGTIALGQDDVLVCCGSDVPVRTWVGLIDLCLVQGAVFAGVPEPGARELLEAVLRYGATALVVGPAKLRALAFDHGAVPARGLRVLVAGAPSVEAARACRIRHGWTVSPLP
;
A
#
# COMPACT_ATOMS: atom_id res chain seq x y z
N MET A 1 -28.66 -14.40 -26.36
CA MET A 1 -27.42 -14.67 -27.10
C MET A 1 -26.64 -13.38 -27.05
N LEU A 2 -25.84 -13.18 -26.01
CA LEU A 2 -24.91 -12.05 -25.82
C LEU A 2 -23.59 -12.69 -25.49
N ASP A 3 -22.74 -12.78 -26.49
CA ASP A 3 -21.36 -13.25 -26.39
C ASP A 3 -20.56 -12.19 -25.66
N GLY A 4 -20.25 -12.47 -24.39
CA GLY A 4 -19.34 -11.69 -23.57
C GLY A 4 -17.92 -12.22 -23.73
N GLU A 5 -17.21 -11.81 -24.76
CA GLU A 5 -15.75 -11.91 -24.78
C GLU A 5 -15.17 -10.86 -23.85
N THR A 6 -15.15 -11.16 -22.55
CA THR A 6 -14.24 -10.49 -21.62
C THR A 6 -12.89 -11.16 -21.83
N GLY A 7 -12.04 -10.51 -22.65
CA GLY A 7 -10.67 -10.96 -22.89
C GLY A 7 -9.94 -11.13 -21.56
N ALA A 8 -9.74 -12.36 -21.15
CA ALA A 8 -8.79 -12.70 -20.11
C ALA A 8 -7.40 -12.30 -20.63
N VAL A 9 -6.92 -11.11 -20.25
CA VAL A 9 -5.50 -10.76 -20.38
C VAL A 9 -4.76 -11.82 -19.60
N GLY A 10 -4.01 -12.67 -20.30
CA GLY A 10 -3.27 -13.75 -19.67
C GLY A 10 -2.39 -13.17 -18.56
N VAL A 11 -2.44 -13.77 -17.37
CA VAL A 11 -1.65 -13.38 -16.18
C VAL A 11 -0.14 -13.30 -16.50
N ALA A 12 0.29 -13.93 -17.59
CA ALA A 12 1.68 -14.00 -18.03
C ALA A 12 2.26 -12.68 -18.58
N ASP A 13 1.41 -11.71 -18.99
CA ASP A 13 1.89 -10.48 -19.67
C ASP A 13 1.56 -9.20 -18.90
N ALA A 14 0.93 -9.29 -17.73
CA ALA A 14 0.49 -8.12 -16.97
C ALA A 14 1.43 -7.81 -15.79
N THR A 15 1.82 -6.54 -15.65
CA THR A 15 2.42 -6.05 -14.41
C THR A 15 1.32 -5.64 -13.41
N VAL A 16 1.61 -5.73 -12.11
CA VAL A 16 0.65 -5.31 -11.07
C VAL A 16 0.20 -3.86 -11.27
N THR A 17 1.14 -2.96 -11.51
CA THR A 17 0.82 -1.54 -11.73
C THR A 17 -0.08 -1.33 -12.94
N ARG A 18 0.15 -2.06 -14.04
CA ARG A 18 -0.73 -1.99 -15.22
C ARG A 18 -2.14 -2.50 -14.91
N THR A 19 -2.24 -3.61 -14.17
CA THR A 19 -3.52 -4.16 -13.70
C THR A 19 -4.29 -3.16 -12.83
N VAL A 20 -3.60 -2.55 -11.87
CA VAL A 20 -4.19 -1.53 -10.98
C VAL A 20 -4.65 -0.32 -11.79
N LEU A 21 -3.81 0.24 -12.68
CA LEU A 21 -4.17 1.39 -13.51
C LEU A 21 -5.35 1.10 -14.44
N ALA A 22 -5.41 -0.10 -15.02
CA ALA A 22 -6.54 -0.51 -15.87
C ALA A 22 -7.87 -0.58 -15.08
N ALA A 23 -7.80 -0.90 -13.79
CA ALA A 23 -8.98 -0.95 -12.92
C ALA A 23 -9.45 0.44 -12.44
N MET A 24 -8.67 1.52 -12.64
CA MET A 24 -9.01 2.84 -12.10
C MET A 24 -10.32 3.41 -12.66
N GLY A 25 -10.72 3.09 -13.87
CA GLY A 25 -11.96 3.59 -14.47
C GLY A 25 -12.03 5.13 -14.57
N GLY A 26 -13.07 5.64 -15.23
CA GLY A 26 -13.36 7.09 -15.24
C GLY A 26 -14.20 7.48 -14.03
N GLY A 27 -13.81 8.51 -13.30
CA GLY A 27 -14.60 9.09 -12.22
C GLY A 27 -13.75 9.60 -11.06
N ASP A 28 -14.29 10.55 -10.32
CA ASP A 28 -13.61 11.23 -9.19
C ASP A 28 -13.94 10.58 -7.83
N ARG A 29 -14.02 9.23 -7.81
CA ARG A 29 -14.23 8.50 -6.55
C ARG A 29 -12.92 8.39 -5.79
N THR A 30 -13.00 8.47 -4.46
CA THR A 30 -11.88 8.20 -3.58
C THR A 30 -11.39 6.76 -3.76
N ALA A 31 -10.08 6.60 -3.91
CA ALA A 31 -9.41 5.30 -3.96
C ALA A 31 -8.76 4.95 -2.62
N VAL A 32 -8.02 5.92 -2.06
CA VAL A 32 -7.34 5.79 -0.77
C VAL A 32 -7.64 7.05 0.05
N VAL A 33 -7.77 6.91 1.33
CA VAL A 33 -7.86 8.04 2.27
C VAL A 33 -6.96 7.78 3.48
N ASP A 34 -6.18 8.77 3.88
CA ASP A 34 -5.39 8.72 5.10
C ASP A 34 -5.44 10.09 5.80
N ARG A 35 -5.61 10.10 7.13
CA ARG A 35 -5.72 11.33 7.96
C ARG A 35 -6.72 12.36 7.42
N GLY A 36 -7.78 11.90 6.77
CA GLY A 36 -8.79 12.76 6.15
C GLY A 36 -8.38 13.34 4.78
N ARG A 37 -7.19 13.02 4.27
CA ARG A 37 -6.70 13.41 2.94
C ARG A 37 -7.11 12.33 1.92
N PRO A 38 -8.04 12.61 1.00
CA PRO A 38 -8.43 11.65 -0.02
C PRO A 38 -7.49 11.69 -1.22
N LEU A 39 -7.21 10.52 -1.76
CA LEU A 39 -6.61 10.33 -3.08
C LEU A 39 -7.66 9.76 -4.02
N GLY A 40 -8.09 10.55 -4.99
CA GLY A 40 -9.07 10.13 -6.00
C GLY A 40 -8.47 9.19 -7.04
N ARG A 41 -9.32 8.34 -7.64
CA ARG A 41 -8.92 7.37 -8.68
C ARG A 41 -8.33 8.06 -9.91
N ALA A 42 -8.94 9.16 -10.38
CA ALA A 42 -8.42 9.94 -11.49
C ALA A 42 -7.03 10.51 -11.19
N ARG A 43 -6.87 11.12 -10.01
CA ARG A 43 -5.57 11.66 -9.58
C ARG A 43 -4.49 10.59 -9.48
N PHE A 44 -4.83 9.40 -8.96
CA PHE A 44 -3.90 8.27 -8.91
C PHE A 44 -3.47 7.84 -10.32
N ALA A 45 -4.44 7.67 -11.24
CA ALA A 45 -4.18 7.25 -12.62
C ALA A 45 -3.31 8.25 -13.41
N GLU A 46 -3.41 9.55 -13.10
CA GLU A 46 -2.60 10.61 -13.70
C GLU A 46 -1.21 10.70 -13.06
N ALA A 47 -1.15 10.65 -11.72
CA ALA A 47 0.09 10.89 -10.97
C ALA A 47 1.10 9.74 -11.12
N VAL A 48 0.66 8.47 -11.13
CA VAL A 48 1.56 7.32 -11.22
C VAL A 48 2.42 7.36 -12.50
N PRO A 49 1.87 7.45 -13.72
CA PRO A 49 2.70 7.51 -14.91
C PRO A 49 3.51 8.82 -15.02
N ALA A 50 3.00 9.93 -14.48
CA ALA A 50 3.74 11.19 -14.45
C ALA A 50 4.98 11.07 -13.54
N ALA A 51 4.81 10.61 -12.31
CA ALA A 51 5.90 10.39 -11.37
C ALA A 51 6.92 9.36 -11.89
N ALA A 52 6.47 8.30 -12.56
CA ALA A 52 7.35 7.32 -13.19
C ALA A 52 8.25 7.95 -14.27
N ARG A 53 7.70 8.85 -15.09
CA ARG A 53 8.51 9.63 -16.05
C ARG A 53 9.51 10.54 -15.32
N GLY A 54 9.06 11.21 -14.25
CA GLY A 54 9.92 12.05 -13.41
C GLY A 54 11.07 11.28 -12.79
N LEU A 55 10.81 10.09 -12.24
CA LEU A 55 11.86 9.22 -11.70
C LEU A 55 12.91 8.86 -12.76
N ARG A 56 12.47 8.49 -13.97
CA ARG A 56 13.40 8.20 -15.09
C ARG A 56 14.18 9.43 -15.51
N TRP A 57 13.56 10.60 -15.55
CA TRP A 57 14.24 11.86 -15.84
C TRP A 57 15.33 12.19 -14.79
N HIS A 58 15.11 11.84 -13.52
CA HIS A 58 16.09 11.92 -12.45
C HIS A 58 17.12 10.78 -12.46
N GLY A 59 17.12 9.92 -13.48
CA GLY A 59 18.14 8.91 -13.70
C GLY A 59 17.85 7.54 -13.08
N VAL A 60 16.63 7.32 -12.55
CA VAL A 60 16.19 5.99 -12.11
C VAL A 60 16.06 5.07 -13.34
N ARG A 61 16.65 3.90 -13.26
CA ARG A 61 16.69 2.91 -14.35
C ARG A 61 15.91 1.65 -14.00
N GLY A 62 15.59 0.87 -15.02
CA GLY A 62 15.01 -0.46 -14.84
C GLY A 62 15.87 -1.33 -13.95
N GLY A 63 15.26 -1.98 -12.97
CA GLY A 63 15.92 -2.81 -11.97
C GLY A 63 16.59 -2.07 -10.81
N ASP A 64 16.69 -0.71 -10.83
CA ASP A 64 17.09 0.04 -9.63
C ASP A 64 16.10 -0.20 -8.51
N VAL A 65 16.57 -0.24 -7.27
CA VAL A 65 15.71 -0.43 -6.09
C VAL A 65 15.46 0.91 -5.42
N GLY A 66 14.19 1.20 -5.17
CA GLY A 66 13.75 2.35 -4.38
C GLY A 66 13.21 1.92 -3.03
N ALA A 67 13.92 2.28 -1.95
CA ALA A 67 13.36 2.16 -0.61
C ALA A 67 12.18 3.11 -0.46
N ILE A 68 11.11 2.66 0.19
CA ILE A 68 9.91 3.45 0.41
C ILE A 68 9.59 3.40 1.90
N HIS A 69 9.85 4.51 2.61
CA HIS A 69 9.59 4.63 4.03
C HIS A 69 8.53 5.70 4.26
N LEU A 70 7.28 5.26 4.24
CA LEU A 70 6.08 6.11 4.27
C LEU A 70 5.07 5.52 5.26
N ALA A 71 4.49 6.37 6.10
CA ALA A 71 3.42 6.00 7.02
C ALA A 71 2.02 6.33 6.46
N ASP A 72 1.93 7.22 5.48
CA ASP A 72 0.68 7.61 4.84
C ASP A 72 0.33 6.66 3.70
N ALA A 73 -0.87 6.10 3.71
CA ALA A 73 -1.31 5.11 2.73
C ALA A 73 -1.49 5.70 1.31
N CYS A 74 -1.85 6.98 1.18
CA CYS A 74 -1.97 7.63 -0.13
C CYS A 74 -0.61 7.78 -0.78
N ASP A 75 0.39 8.22 -0.01
CA ASP A 75 1.75 8.40 -0.48
C ASP A 75 2.41 7.06 -0.79
N LEU A 76 2.18 6.04 0.06
CA LEU A 76 2.66 4.68 -0.18
C LEU A 76 2.11 4.11 -1.49
N ALA A 77 0.80 4.25 -1.73
CA ALA A 77 0.16 3.77 -2.96
C ALA A 77 0.79 4.43 -4.19
N LEU A 78 0.95 5.76 -4.18
CA LEU A 78 1.58 6.51 -5.26
C LEU A 78 3.03 6.09 -5.46
N ALA A 79 3.83 5.99 -4.39
CA ALA A 79 5.24 5.64 -4.45
C ALA A 79 5.48 4.24 -5.02
N VAL A 80 4.78 3.22 -4.49
CA VAL A 80 4.94 1.82 -4.93
C VAL A 80 4.64 1.69 -6.42
N HIS A 81 3.54 2.30 -6.88
CA HIS A 81 3.15 2.19 -8.28
C HIS A 81 3.97 3.09 -9.21
N ALA A 82 4.42 4.27 -8.77
CA ALA A 82 5.30 5.13 -9.55
C ALA A 82 6.67 4.49 -9.77
N VAL A 83 7.25 3.89 -8.73
CA VAL A 83 8.52 3.14 -8.81
C VAL A 83 8.37 1.94 -9.75
N GLY A 84 7.31 1.14 -9.59
CA GLY A 84 7.03 0.01 -10.48
C GLY A 84 6.80 0.43 -11.94
N ALA A 85 6.05 1.53 -12.18
CA ALA A 85 5.84 2.06 -13.53
C ALA A 85 7.11 2.66 -14.16
N ALA A 86 8.09 3.07 -13.34
CA ALA A 86 9.41 3.48 -13.82
C ALA A 86 10.28 2.30 -14.25
N GLY A 87 9.86 1.05 -13.98
CA GLY A 87 10.63 -0.17 -14.20
C GLY A 87 11.62 -0.46 -13.09
N ALA A 88 11.56 0.28 -11.99
CA ALA A 88 12.34 0.07 -10.79
C ALA A 88 11.61 -0.87 -9.81
N VAL A 89 12.32 -1.37 -8.82
CA VAL A 89 11.78 -2.29 -7.81
C VAL A 89 11.45 -1.53 -6.53
N PRO A 90 10.17 -1.41 -6.16
CA PRO A 90 9.80 -0.81 -4.88
C PRO A 90 10.18 -1.73 -3.72
N ALA A 91 10.83 -1.17 -2.69
CA ALA A 91 11.17 -1.84 -1.45
C ALA A 91 10.54 -1.09 -0.27
N PRO A 92 9.25 -1.36 0.03
CA PRO A 92 8.58 -0.71 1.14
C PRO A 92 9.14 -1.21 2.48
N LEU A 93 9.39 -0.25 3.39
CA LEU A 93 9.95 -0.48 4.71
C LEU A 93 8.87 -0.23 5.78
N PRO A 94 8.97 -0.90 6.96
CA PRO A 94 8.05 -0.67 8.06
C PRO A 94 8.08 0.81 8.49
N PRO A 95 6.91 1.48 8.61
CA PRO A 95 6.86 2.91 8.87
C PRO A 95 7.35 3.31 10.26
N ASP A 96 7.40 2.38 11.20
CA ASP A 96 7.82 2.54 12.59
C ASP A 96 9.26 2.12 12.86
N ALA A 97 9.97 1.55 11.88
CA ALA A 97 11.34 1.10 12.04
C ALA A 97 12.29 2.23 12.50
N PRO A 98 13.21 1.97 13.44
CA PRO A 98 14.22 2.92 13.87
C PRO A 98 15.29 3.16 12.78
N ALA A 99 16.03 4.27 12.87
CA ALA A 99 16.93 4.70 11.79
C ALA A 99 18.07 3.71 11.49
N ASP A 100 18.62 3.07 12.51
CA ASP A 100 19.68 2.06 12.37
C ASP A 100 19.19 0.79 11.67
N GLU A 101 17.99 0.32 11.98
CA GLU A 101 17.36 -0.79 11.27
C GLU A 101 17.01 -0.40 9.84
N LEU A 102 16.53 0.83 9.59
CA LEU A 102 16.23 1.33 8.24
C LEU A 102 17.47 1.36 7.36
N ALA A 103 18.62 1.83 7.88
CA ALA A 103 19.87 1.83 7.14
C ALA A 103 20.29 0.41 6.73
N ALA A 104 20.19 -0.54 7.65
CA ALA A 104 20.45 -1.95 7.37
C ALA A 104 19.52 -2.51 6.30
N MET A 105 18.21 -2.25 6.40
CA MET A 105 17.20 -2.67 5.43
C MET A 105 17.44 -2.04 4.04
N MET A 106 17.78 -0.75 3.95
CA MET A 106 18.11 -0.08 2.69
C MET A 106 19.33 -0.71 2.03
N ASN A 107 20.36 -1.04 2.81
CA ASN A 107 21.57 -1.70 2.31
C ASN A 107 21.29 -3.15 1.89
N GLU A 108 20.52 -3.92 2.66
CA GLU A 108 20.08 -5.27 2.31
C GLU A 108 19.26 -5.28 1.01
N ALA A 109 18.33 -4.32 0.87
CA ALA A 109 17.57 -4.16 -0.36
C ALA A 109 18.45 -3.76 -1.56
N GLY A 110 19.60 -3.18 -1.34
CA GLY A 110 20.42 -2.56 -2.37
C GLY A 110 19.79 -1.29 -2.92
N ALA A 111 19.12 -0.52 -2.06
CA ALA A 111 18.40 0.67 -2.45
C ALA A 111 19.36 1.76 -2.98
N ARG A 112 19.02 2.34 -4.12
CA ARG A 112 19.76 3.44 -4.75
C ARG A 112 19.11 4.79 -4.51
N PHE A 113 17.83 4.81 -4.29
CA PHE A 113 17.07 6.00 -3.94
C PHE A 113 16.03 5.67 -2.85
N LEU A 114 15.56 6.72 -2.21
CA LEU A 114 14.58 6.64 -1.13
C LEU A 114 13.38 7.52 -1.46
N MET A 115 12.19 7.03 -1.14
CA MET A 115 10.97 7.83 -1.08
C MET A 115 10.51 7.91 0.37
N THR A 116 10.31 9.13 0.87
CA THR A 116 9.90 9.40 2.25
C THR A 116 8.79 10.45 2.31
N GLY A 117 8.27 10.75 3.48
CA GLY A 117 7.29 11.80 3.73
C GLY A 117 7.61 12.55 5.00
N GLU A 118 6.98 13.70 5.23
CA GLU A 118 7.25 14.55 6.39
C GLU A 118 7.24 13.79 7.72
N GLY A 119 6.27 12.88 7.90
CA GLY A 119 6.13 12.09 9.14
C GLY A 119 7.22 11.06 9.40
N THR A 120 7.98 10.68 8.37
CA THR A 120 9.08 9.69 8.46
C THR A 120 10.44 10.29 8.16
N ALA A 121 10.50 11.54 7.69
CA ALA A 121 11.68 12.20 7.15
C ALA A 121 12.90 12.14 8.07
N ALA A 122 12.75 12.47 9.34
CA ALA A 122 13.88 12.52 10.27
C ALA A 122 14.62 11.17 10.35
N ARG A 123 13.88 10.07 10.47
CA ARG A 123 14.46 8.72 10.51
C ARG A 123 15.00 8.29 9.15
N SER A 124 14.26 8.61 8.09
CA SER A 124 14.63 8.30 6.71
C SER A 124 15.94 8.94 6.30
N MET A 125 16.10 10.24 6.60
CA MET A 125 17.31 11.00 6.23
C MET A 125 18.53 10.49 7.00
N ALA A 126 18.40 10.27 8.33
CA ALA A 126 19.46 9.69 9.12
C ALA A 126 19.88 8.30 8.60
N ALA A 127 18.92 7.45 8.22
CA ALA A 127 19.22 6.14 7.64
C ALA A 127 19.85 6.24 6.25
N ALA A 128 19.46 7.22 5.44
CA ALA A 128 20.03 7.43 4.11
C ALA A 128 21.51 7.79 4.17
N ASP A 129 21.93 8.56 5.16
CA ASP A 129 23.35 8.96 5.36
C ASP A 129 24.25 7.74 5.64
N ASP A 130 23.70 6.68 6.28
CA ASP A 130 24.40 5.43 6.60
C ASP A 130 24.14 4.31 5.58
N SER A 131 23.62 4.66 4.39
CA SER A 131 23.23 3.69 3.37
C SER A 131 23.85 3.97 1.97
N TYR A 132 23.55 3.11 1.00
CA TYR A 132 23.91 3.31 -0.41
C TYR A 132 22.95 4.19 -1.19
N VAL A 133 21.96 4.79 -0.54
CA VAL A 133 21.01 5.74 -1.13
C VAL A 133 21.76 6.98 -1.61
N ARG A 134 21.45 7.42 -2.84
CA ARG A 134 22.09 8.59 -3.48
C ARG A 134 21.13 9.72 -3.78
N GLN A 135 19.84 9.43 -3.77
CA GLN A 135 18.78 10.38 -4.07
C GLN A 135 17.62 10.15 -3.12
N VAL A 136 17.04 11.24 -2.65
CA VAL A 136 15.84 11.19 -1.81
C VAL A 136 14.75 12.01 -2.48
N PHE A 137 13.58 11.40 -2.61
CA PHE A 137 12.33 12.03 -3.05
C PHE A 137 11.37 12.07 -1.87
N ALA A 138 10.60 13.14 -1.72
CA ALA A 138 9.74 13.28 -0.56
C ALA A 138 8.35 13.81 -0.89
N PHE A 139 7.36 13.26 -0.19
CA PHE A 139 6.02 13.83 -0.10
C PHE A 139 6.02 14.91 0.99
N GLY A 140 5.62 16.12 0.63
CA GLY A 140 5.70 17.29 1.49
C GLY A 140 7.07 18.00 1.41
N ASP A 141 7.31 18.90 2.36
CA ASP A 141 8.53 19.71 2.42
C ASP A 141 9.57 19.04 3.34
N VAL A 142 10.52 18.36 2.73
CA VAL A 142 11.63 17.69 3.44
C VAL A 142 12.95 18.27 2.98
N PRO A 143 13.69 18.97 3.85
CA PRO A 143 15.00 19.56 3.52
C PRO A 143 15.98 18.49 2.99
N GLY A 144 16.63 18.79 1.87
CA GLY A 144 17.61 17.89 1.24
C GLY A 144 16.99 16.80 0.33
N ALA A 145 15.67 16.71 0.23
CA ALA A 145 14.98 15.81 -0.68
C ALA A 145 14.39 16.56 -1.88
N THR A 146 14.24 15.87 -3.00
CA THR A 146 13.47 16.36 -4.15
C THR A 146 11.98 16.18 -3.88
N PRO A 147 11.14 17.24 -3.89
CA PRO A 147 9.69 17.09 -3.68
C PRO A 147 9.05 16.19 -4.71
N PHE A 148 8.11 15.34 -4.29
CA PHE A 148 7.37 14.43 -5.17
C PHE A 148 6.65 15.18 -6.30
N ASP A 149 6.14 16.38 -6.03
CA ASP A 149 5.47 17.20 -7.05
C ASP A 149 6.38 17.57 -8.22
N ARG A 150 7.70 17.69 -7.99
CA ARG A 150 8.68 17.89 -9.07
C ARG A 150 8.77 16.70 -10.02
N LEU A 151 8.50 15.48 -9.52
CA LEU A 151 8.41 14.30 -10.38
C LEU A 151 7.19 14.38 -11.33
N LEU A 152 6.10 15.01 -10.88
CA LEU A 152 4.90 15.19 -11.69
C LEU A 152 5.10 16.22 -12.81
N GLU A 153 5.93 17.23 -12.55
CA GLU A 153 6.27 18.30 -13.52
C GLU A 153 7.31 17.84 -14.55
N ALA A 154 8.22 16.96 -14.17
CA ALA A 154 9.41 16.56 -14.94
C ALA A 154 9.10 15.53 -16.03
N GLY A 155 8.08 15.70 -16.86
CA GLY A 155 7.80 14.57 -17.71
C GLY A 155 7.07 14.76 -19.02
N THR A 156 7.63 15.57 -19.94
CA THR A 156 7.24 15.49 -21.37
C THR A 156 8.18 14.60 -22.21
N GLY A 157 9.18 13.97 -21.58
CA GLY A 157 10.13 13.07 -22.25
C GLY A 157 9.44 11.77 -22.71
N SER A 158 9.54 11.49 -24.01
CA SER A 158 8.98 10.32 -24.68
C SER A 158 9.79 9.04 -24.52
N GLY A 159 10.44 8.83 -23.38
CA GLY A 159 11.12 7.56 -23.14
C GLY A 159 10.10 6.41 -23.08
N GLU A 160 10.34 5.37 -23.86
CA GLU A 160 9.50 4.16 -23.86
C GLU A 160 9.38 3.61 -22.44
N ALA A 161 8.14 3.29 -22.03
CA ALA A 161 7.90 2.70 -20.73
C ALA A 161 8.56 1.31 -20.66
N PRO A 162 9.29 0.98 -19.57
CA PRO A 162 9.86 -0.35 -19.43
C PRO A 162 8.79 -1.42 -19.54
N SER A 163 9.14 -2.53 -20.17
CA SER A 163 8.30 -3.73 -20.25
C SER A 163 8.96 -4.86 -19.46
N PRO A 164 8.77 -4.91 -18.13
CA PRO A 164 9.37 -5.97 -17.32
C PRO A 164 8.79 -7.34 -17.68
N ASP A 165 9.60 -8.39 -17.51
CA ASP A 165 9.15 -9.78 -17.59
C ASP A 165 8.36 -10.13 -16.30
N PRO A 166 7.04 -10.38 -16.38
CA PRO A 166 6.21 -10.58 -15.19
C PRO A 166 6.60 -11.78 -14.33
N LEU A 167 7.27 -12.78 -14.93
CA LEU A 167 7.67 -14.03 -14.25
C LEU A 167 9.07 -13.95 -13.62
N ARG A 168 9.88 -12.98 -14.02
CA ARG A 168 11.29 -12.90 -13.61
C ARG A 168 11.62 -11.61 -12.88
N ASP A 169 11.04 -10.49 -13.31
CA ASP A 169 11.37 -9.20 -12.74
C ASP A 169 10.61 -8.97 -11.43
N ALA A 170 11.33 -8.45 -10.45
CA ALA A 170 10.76 -8.16 -9.14
C ALA A 170 9.76 -6.99 -9.22
N ALA A 171 8.56 -7.22 -8.73
CA ALA A 171 7.52 -6.22 -8.53
C ALA A 171 7.56 -5.61 -7.12
N LEU A 172 8.22 -6.27 -6.19
CA LEU A 172 8.38 -5.84 -4.81
C LEU A 172 9.63 -6.51 -4.23
N ARG A 173 10.39 -5.78 -3.43
CA ARG A 173 11.49 -6.33 -2.64
C ARG A 173 11.18 -6.18 -1.16
N LEU A 174 11.26 -7.28 -0.43
CA LEU A 174 11.10 -7.33 1.02
C LEU A 174 12.49 -7.43 1.69
N THR A 175 12.56 -6.97 2.91
CA THR A 175 13.76 -7.02 3.77
C THR A 175 13.52 -7.87 5.00
N GLY A 176 14.56 -8.44 5.57
CA GLY A 176 14.60 -9.21 6.80
C GLY A 176 13.90 -10.58 6.80
N PRO A 177 14.22 -11.61 6.05
CA PRO A 177 15.25 -11.73 5.00
C PRO A 177 14.81 -11.15 3.65
N ARG A 178 15.80 -10.80 2.83
CA ARG A 178 15.55 -10.29 1.48
C ARG A 178 14.81 -11.31 0.63
N GLU A 179 13.68 -10.89 0.09
CA GLU A 179 12.86 -11.67 -0.82
C GLU A 179 12.43 -10.79 -2.01
N ASP A 180 12.64 -11.27 -3.22
CA ASP A 180 12.13 -10.66 -4.43
C ASP A 180 10.79 -11.32 -4.81
N VAL A 181 9.72 -10.54 -4.81
CA VAL A 181 8.37 -10.97 -5.21
C VAL A 181 8.16 -10.54 -6.66
N THR A 182 7.94 -11.48 -7.57
CA THR A 182 7.71 -11.17 -8.98
C THR A 182 6.33 -10.52 -9.21
N HIS A 183 6.11 -9.96 -10.40
CA HIS A 183 4.79 -9.45 -10.77
C HIS A 183 3.74 -10.57 -10.76
N ALA A 184 4.10 -11.78 -11.22
CA ALA A 184 3.20 -12.93 -11.21
C ALA A 184 2.83 -13.36 -9.79
N ASP A 185 3.81 -13.42 -8.86
CA ASP A 185 3.55 -13.76 -7.46
C ASP A 185 2.63 -12.72 -6.80
N ARG A 186 2.90 -11.43 -7.04
CA ARG A 186 2.09 -10.34 -6.48
C ARG A 186 0.66 -10.34 -7.04
N LEU A 187 0.47 -10.67 -8.33
CA LEU A 187 -0.85 -10.85 -8.92
C LEU A 187 -1.56 -12.08 -8.34
N ALA A 188 -0.85 -13.18 -8.14
CA ALA A 188 -1.41 -14.37 -7.50
C ALA A 188 -1.88 -14.08 -6.07
N ASP A 189 -1.09 -13.33 -5.28
CA ASP A 189 -1.50 -12.85 -3.96
C ASP A 189 -2.76 -11.97 -4.03
N LEU A 190 -2.82 -11.05 -4.99
CA LEU A 190 -3.98 -10.18 -5.19
C LEU A 190 -5.24 -10.98 -5.51
N TYR A 191 -5.16 -11.97 -6.40
CA TYR A 191 -6.30 -12.85 -6.71
C TYR A 191 -6.71 -13.70 -5.52
N ARG A 192 -5.76 -14.21 -4.73
CA ARG A 192 -6.03 -14.96 -3.50
C ARG A 192 -6.75 -14.08 -2.47
N LEU A 193 -6.29 -12.85 -2.26
CA LEU A 193 -6.96 -11.88 -1.40
C LEU A 193 -8.36 -11.56 -1.91
N ALA A 194 -8.53 -11.31 -3.21
CA ALA A 194 -9.82 -11.02 -3.83
C ALA A 194 -10.84 -12.17 -3.67
N GLY A 195 -10.38 -13.42 -3.77
CA GLY A 195 -11.22 -14.61 -3.56
C GLY A 195 -11.67 -14.79 -2.10
N THR A 196 -10.93 -14.22 -1.14
CA THR A 196 -11.23 -14.37 0.29
C THR A 196 -11.92 -13.14 0.88
N ILE A 197 -11.49 -11.94 0.46
CA ILE A 197 -12.00 -10.66 0.96
C ILE A 197 -12.90 -10.04 -0.10
N ALA A 198 -14.06 -10.59 -0.34
CA ALA A 198 -14.99 -10.03 -1.32
C ALA A 198 -15.33 -8.56 -0.97
N LEU A 199 -14.66 -7.61 -1.65
CA LEU A 199 -14.93 -6.18 -1.57
C LEU A 199 -15.66 -5.72 -2.84
N GLY A 200 -16.48 -4.71 -2.72
CA GLY A 200 -17.15 -4.05 -3.82
C GLY A 200 -16.92 -2.54 -3.81
N GLN A 201 -17.51 -1.83 -4.75
CA GLN A 201 -17.34 -0.40 -4.91
C GLN A 201 -17.85 0.44 -3.72
N ASP A 202 -18.76 -0.10 -2.94
CA ASP A 202 -19.34 0.56 -1.78
C ASP A 202 -18.65 0.18 -0.47
N ASP A 203 -17.65 -0.71 -0.54
CA ASP A 203 -16.90 -1.12 0.62
C ASP A 203 -15.79 -0.12 0.97
N VAL A 204 -15.57 0.03 2.27
CA VAL A 204 -14.45 0.76 2.85
C VAL A 204 -13.68 -0.18 3.77
N LEU A 205 -12.40 -0.39 3.49
CA LEU A 205 -11.50 -1.20 4.28
C LEU A 205 -10.58 -0.29 5.11
N VAL A 206 -10.68 -0.36 6.42
CA VAL A 206 -9.78 0.34 7.35
C VAL A 206 -8.63 -0.57 7.73
N CYS A 207 -7.40 -0.05 7.68
CA CYS A 207 -6.19 -0.77 8.09
C CYS A 207 -5.14 0.19 8.66
N CYS A 208 -4.43 -0.28 9.71
CA CYS A 208 -3.21 0.35 10.18
C CYS A 208 -1.99 -0.39 9.61
N GLY A 209 -1.07 0.34 8.98
CA GLY A 209 0.10 -0.26 8.35
C GLY A 209 1.03 -0.99 9.31
N SER A 210 1.14 -0.54 10.57
CA SER A 210 1.94 -1.20 11.62
C SER A 210 1.31 -2.48 12.17
N ASP A 211 0.02 -2.75 11.90
CA ASP A 211 -0.68 -3.95 12.39
C ASP A 211 -0.48 -5.18 11.49
N VAL A 212 0.07 -4.99 10.30
CA VAL A 212 0.20 -6.03 9.29
C VAL A 212 1.60 -6.03 8.67
N PRO A 213 2.09 -7.17 8.14
CA PRO A 213 3.32 -7.16 7.35
C PRO A 213 3.21 -6.20 6.16
N VAL A 214 4.30 -5.53 5.81
CA VAL A 214 4.36 -4.56 4.71
C VAL A 214 3.85 -5.13 3.38
N ARG A 215 4.18 -6.40 3.06
CA ARG A 215 3.63 -7.10 1.88
C ARG A 215 2.11 -7.14 1.90
N THR A 216 1.55 -7.45 3.05
CA THR A 216 0.09 -7.50 3.24
C THR A 216 -0.53 -6.11 3.12
N TRP A 217 0.09 -5.10 3.70
CA TRP A 217 -0.39 -3.71 3.61
C TRP A 217 -0.48 -3.23 2.17
N VAL A 218 0.58 -3.40 1.39
CA VAL A 218 0.60 -3.10 -0.05
C VAL A 218 -0.46 -3.91 -0.80
N GLY A 219 -0.58 -5.21 -0.51
CA GLY A 219 -1.58 -6.07 -1.16
C GLY A 219 -3.04 -5.68 -0.86
N LEU A 220 -3.34 -5.18 0.33
CA LEU A 220 -4.68 -4.68 0.69
C LEU A 220 -5.01 -3.36 -0.03
N ILE A 221 -4.02 -2.49 -0.20
CA ILE A 221 -4.17 -1.27 -1.01
C ILE A 221 -4.48 -1.67 -2.46
N ASP A 222 -3.67 -2.56 -3.06
CA ASP A 222 -3.89 -3.05 -4.42
C ASP A 222 -5.28 -3.68 -4.60
N LEU A 223 -5.72 -4.47 -3.62
CA LEU A 223 -7.03 -5.10 -3.62
C LEU A 223 -8.15 -4.06 -3.71
N CYS A 224 -8.11 -3.02 -2.85
CA CYS A 224 -9.10 -1.95 -2.88
C CYS A 224 -9.08 -1.19 -4.21
N LEU A 225 -7.87 -0.88 -4.73
CA LEU A 225 -7.70 -0.21 -6.00
C LEU A 225 -8.33 -0.99 -7.15
N VAL A 226 -8.10 -2.30 -7.21
CA VAL A 226 -8.60 -3.17 -8.30
C VAL A 226 -10.11 -3.42 -8.17
N GLN A 227 -10.62 -3.63 -6.97
CA GLN A 227 -12.03 -3.91 -6.74
C GLN A 227 -12.93 -2.67 -6.66
N GLY A 228 -12.34 -1.48 -6.69
CA GLY A 228 -13.07 -0.22 -6.62
C GLY A 228 -13.50 0.19 -5.23
N ALA A 229 -13.10 -0.54 -4.20
CA ALA A 229 -13.31 -0.19 -2.79
C ALA A 229 -12.42 0.99 -2.37
N VAL A 230 -12.72 1.58 -1.22
CA VAL A 230 -11.88 2.61 -0.60
C VAL A 230 -10.97 1.97 0.43
N PHE A 231 -9.65 2.22 0.33
CA PHE A 231 -8.73 1.91 1.40
C PHE A 231 -8.59 3.12 2.34
N ALA A 232 -8.82 2.92 3.63
CA ALA A 232 -8.66 3.96 4.65
C ALA A 232 -7.50 3.61 5.58
N GLY A 233 -6.39 4.34 5.43
CA GLY A 233 -5.23 4.26 6.30
C GLY A 233 -5.48 4.95 7.64
N VAL A 234 -5.00 4.37 8.72
CA VAL A 234 -5.05 4.96 10.06
C VAL A 234 -3.67 4.79 10.70
N PRO A 235 -2.99 5.90 11.04
CA PRO A 235 -1.66 5.82 11.64
C PRO A 235 -1.79 5.38 13.10
N GLU A 236 -1.08 4.34 13.48
CA GLU A 236 -0.88 3.82 14.86
C GLU A 236 -2.02 4.10 15.87
N PRO A 237 -3.27 3.74 15.57
CA PRO A 237 -4.37 4.08 16.45
C PRO A 237 -4.38 3.16 17.66
N GLY A 238 -4.77 3.70 18.81
CA GLY A 238 -5.34 2.90 19.88
C GLY A 238 -6.67 2.27 19.45
N ALA A 239 -7.25 1.40 20.28
CA ALA A 239 -8.52 0.76 19.96
C ALA A 239 -9.65 1.78 19.71
N ARG A 240 -9.66 2.85 20.50
CA ARG A 240 -10.67 3.91 20.42
C ARG A 240 -10.56 4.70 19.11
N GLU A 241 -9.37 5.18 18.77
CA GLU A 241 -9.11 5.94 17.55
C GLU A 241 -9.43 5.10 16.31
N LEU A 242 -9.18 3.80 16.37
CA LEU A 242 -9.51 2.87 15.31
C LEU A 242 -11.03 2.76 15.11
N LEU A 243 -11.79 2.67 16.19
CA LEU A 243 -13.26 2.65 16.13
C LEU A 243 -13.83 3.99 15.64
N GLU A 244 -13.25 5.10 16.06
CA GLU A 244 -13.61 6.42 15.53
C GLU A 244 -13.35 6.51 14.03
N ALA A 245 -12.26 5.94 13.54
CA ALA A 245 -11.98 5.86 12.10
C ALA A 245 -12.98 4.97 11.36
N VAL A 246 -13.32 3.80 11.92
CA VAL A 246 -14.36 2.91 11.37
C VAL A 246 -15.68 3.67 11.19
N LEU A 247 -16.08 4.43 12.18
CA LEU A 247 -17.32 5.24 12.10
C LEU A 247 -17.19 6.41 11.13
N ARG A 248 -16.07 7.13 11.17
CA ARG A 248 -15.81 8.30 10.33
C ARG A 248 -15.84 7.96 8.85
N TYR A 249 -15.22 6.83 8.48
CA TYR A 249 -15.13 6.41 7.08
C TYR A 249 -16.28 5.49 6.65
N GLY A 250 -17.17 5.11 7.55
CA GLY A 250 -18.23 4.17 7.24
C GLY A 250 -17.70 2.78 6.86
N ALA A 251 -16.68 2.31 7.58
CA ALA A 251 -15.99 1.08 7.22
C ALA A 251 -16.91 -0.15 7.25
N THR A 252 -16.80 -0.96 6.23
CA THR A 252 -17.46 -2.28 6.09
C THR A 252 -16.52 -3.43 6.43
N ALA A 253 -15.19 -3.17 6.32
CA ALA A 253 -14.15 -4.12 6.67
C ALA A 253 -13.03 -3.43 7.49
N LEU A 254 -12.45 -4.17 8.41
CA LEU A 254 -11.38 -3.71 9.29
C LEU A 254 -10.29 -4.79 9.33
N VAL A 255 -9.04 -4.40 9.07
CA VAL A 255 -7.88 -5.29 9.23
C VAL A 255 -7.08 -4.89 10.45
N VAL A 256 -6.80 -5.85 11.33
CA VAL A 256 -6.05 -5.63 12.57
C VAL A 256 -5.14 -6.80 12.89
N GLY A 257 -4.10 -6.55 13.69
CA GLY A 257 -3.32 -7.59 14.34
C GLY A 257 -4.07 -8.24 15.52
N PRO A 258 -3.61 -9.43 15.99
CA PRO A 258 -4.26 -10.17 17.09
C PRO A 258 -4.34 -9.37 18.40
N ALA A 259 -3.32 -8.56 18.72
CA ALA A 259 -3.29 -7.74 19.92
C ALA A 259 -4.39 -6.67 19.91
N LYS A 260 -4.57 -6.01 18.76
CA LYS A 260 -5.58 -4.97 18.60
C LYS A 260 -6.99 -5.55 18.57
N LEU A 261 -7.18 -6.76 17.98
CA LEU A 261 -8.45 -7.48 18.10
C LEU A 261 -8.84 -7.71 19.56
N ARG A 262 -7.88 -8.10 20.41
CA ARG A 262 -8.14 -8.31 21.86
C ARG A 262 -8.54 -7.00 22.54
N ALA A 263 -7.85 -5.90 22.25
CA ALA A 263 -8.19 -4.59 22.78
C ALA A 263 -9.62 -4.19 22.39
N LEU A 264 -9.99 -4.33 21.12
CA LEU A 264 -11.34 -4.03 20.60
C LEU A 264 -12.43 -4.92 21.23
N ALA A 265 -12.14 -6.20 21.43
CA ALA A 265 -13.09 -7.17 21.98
C ALA A 265 -13.52 -6.84 23.43
N PHE A 266 -12.64 -6.21 24.20
CA PHE A 266 -12.82 -5.94 25.61
C PHE A 266 -12.94 -4.44 25.95
N ASP A 267 -12.89 -3.55 24.97
CA ASP A 267 -13.17 -2.13 25.16
C ASP A 267 -14.68 -1.93 25.45
N HIS A 268 -14.96 -1.28 26.58
CA HIS A 268 -16.32 -1.04 27.05
C HIS A 268 -16.92 0.28 26.56
N GLY A 269 -16.13 1.13 25.88
CA GLY A 269 -16.54 2.46 25.43
C GLY A 269 -16.96 2.57 23.96
N ALA A 270 -16.88 1.50 23.21
CA ALA A 270 -17.07 1.53 21.77
C ALA A 270 -18.53 1.37 21.35
N VAL A 271 -19.03 2.30 20.55
CA VAL A 271 -20.30 2.13 19.82
C VAL A 271 -19.98 1.35 18.53
N PRO A 272 -20.48 0.13 18.37
CA PRO A 272 -20.08 -0.70 17.24
C PRO A 272 -20.76 -0.24 15.95
N ALA A 273 -19.99 -0.16 14.86
CA ALA A 273 -20.52 -0.23 13.52
C ALA A 273 -21.15 -1.63 13.34
N ARG A 274 -22.44 -1.71 13.08
CA ARG A 274 -23.12 -3.01 12.88
C ARG A 274 -22.65 -3.63 11.56
N GLY A 275 -22.44 -4.95 11.56
CA GLY A 275 -22.11 -5.70 10.35
C GLY A 275 -20.65 -5.58 9.88
N LEU A 276 -19.75 -5.03 10.71
CA LEU A 276 -18.32 -4.92 10.38
C LEU A 276 -17.68 -6.30 10.22
N ARG A 277 -16.93 -6.49 9.14
CA ARG A 277 -16.08 -7.65 8.90
C ARG A 277 -14.69 -7.37 9.44
N VAL A 278 -14.24 -8.10 10.44
CA VAL A 278 -12.89 -7.96 11.02
C VAL A 278 -12.01 -9.09 10.51
N LEU A 279 -10.94 -8.70 9.84
CA LEU A 279 -9.91 -9.59 9.28
C LEU A 279 -8.68 -9.48 10.15
N VAL A 280 -8.15 -10.60 10.61
CA VAL A 280 -7.02 -10.61 11.56
C VAL A 280 -5.77 -11.08 10.85
N ALA A 281 -4.74 -10.23 10.83
CA ALA A 281 -3.42 -10.56 10.31
C ALA A 281 -2.71 -11.53 11.28
N GLY A 282 -2.95 -12.82 11.09
CA GLY A 282 -2.51 -13.90 11.96
C GLY A 282 -3.66 -14.69 12.57
N ALA A 283 -3.37 -15.50 13.57
CA ALA A 283 -4.38 -16.34 14.23
C ALA A 283 -5.23 -15.51 15.23
N PRO A 284 -6.54 -15.34 15.01
CA PRO A 284 -7.40 -14.66 15.96
C PRO A 284 -7.58 -15.49 17.24
N SER A 285 -7.57 -14.84 18.40
CA SER A 285 -7.97 -15.50 19.66
C SER A 285 -9.45 -15.87 19.57
N VAL A 286 -9.77 -17.14 19.87
CA VAL A 286 -11.16 -17.64 19.88
C VAL A 286 -12.04 -16.83 20.83
N GLU A 287 -11.49 -16.48 21.99
CA GLU A 287 -12.18 -15.68 23.01
C GLU A 287 -12.49 -14.26 22.50
N ALA A 288 -11.50 -13.57 21.92
CA ALA A 288 -11.67 -12.24 21.37
C ALA A 288 -12.65 -12.25 20.18
N ALA A 289 -12.56 -13.21 19.28
CA ALA A 289 -13.49 -13.35 18.16
C ALA A 289 -14.93 -13.59 18.65
N ARG A 290 -15.12 -14.43 19.68
CA ARG A 290 -16.44 -14.65 20.29
C ARG A 290 -16.96 -13.39 20.97
N ALA A 291 -16.10 -12.67 21.70
CA ALA A 291 -16.49 -11.42 22.36
C ALA A 291 -16.93 -10.36 21.33
N CYS A 292 -16.18 -10.18 20.24
CA CYS A 292 -16.56 -9.26 19.14
C CYS A 292 -17.92 -9.64 18.54
N ARG A 293 -18.17 -10.92 18.31
CA ARG A 293 -19.46 -11.39 17.76
C ARG A 293 -20.63 -11.11 18.72
N ILE A 294 -20.46 -11.43 20.01
CA ILE A 294 -21.54 -11.28 21.00
C ILE A 294 -21.81 -9.81 21.30
N ARG A 295 -20.76 -9.00 21.47
CA ARG A 295 -20.89 -7.60 21.90
C ARG A 295 -21.23 -6.65 20.75
N HIS A 296 -20.62 -6.89 19.61
CA HIS A 296 -20.63 -5.93 18.50
C HIS A 296 -21.35 -6.45 17.26
N GLY A 297 -21.68 -7.75 17.21
CA GLY A 297 -22.26 -8.37 16.01
C GLY A 297 -21.28 -8.46 14.83
N TRP A 298 -19.97 -8.38 15.09
CA TRP A 298 -18.96 -8.44 14.05
C TRP A 298 -18.68 -9.89 13.62
N THR A 299 -18.34 -10.07 12.35
CA THR A 299 -17.73 -11.31 11.88
C THR A 299 -16.21 -11.19 11.99
N VAL A 300 -15.56 -12.22 12.53
CA VAL A 300 -14.10 -12.24 12.68
C VAL A 300 -13.55 -13.47 11.97
N SER A 301 -12.60 -13.24 11.07
CA SER A 301 -11.91 -14.28 10.31
C SER A 301 -10.40 -13.97 10.21
N PRO A 302 -9.56 -15.00 10.03
CA PRO A 302 -8.16 -14.76 9.72
C PRO A 302 -8.03 -14.10 8.35
N LEU A 303 -7.03 -13.23 8.20
CA LEU A 303 -6.58 -12.76 6.90
C LEU A 303 -5.80 -13.91 6.23
N PRO A 304 -6.04 -14.21 4.95
CA PRO A 304 -5.40 -15.31 4.24
C PRO A 304 -3.90 -15.12 3.99
#